data_8ec4c7f9d7f7f6d9e4215a8e2c13b639
#
_entry.id   8ec4c7f9d7f7f6d9e4215a8e2c13b639
#
_cell.length_a   1.000
_cell.length_b   1.000
_cell.length_c   1.000
_cell.angle_alpha   90.00
_cell.angle_beta   90.00
_cell.angle_gamma   90.00
#
_symmetry.space_group_name_H-M   'P 1'
#
loop_
_entity.id
_entity.type
_entity.pdbx_description
1 polymer ?
#
loop_
_entity_poly.entity_id
_entity_poly.type
_entity_poly.pdbx_seq_one_letter_code
_entity_poly.pdbx_strand_id
1 'polypeptide(L)'
;MMKFYPEGCLINTPENKAQLRSLETLLAAAESGAILEARAAVCGSSHDLIVELPCGRGIIPRNEGAVGIEDGSTRDIALITKVNKPVCFKVIKAEMRDGAVVAELSRRAAQEECIERYISRLRTGDIIPARVTHLEQFGAFVDIGCGLPSLIPIDSMSVSRISHPADRFTVGQLI
;
A
#
# COMPACT_ATOMS: atom_id res chain seq x y z
N MET A 1 3.71 -1.00 -20.19
CA MET A 1 4.24 -1.55 -18.94
C MET A 1 3.40 -1.03 -17.80
N MET A 2 2.71 -1.91 -17.09
CA MET A 2 1.88 -1.51 -15.95
C MET A 2 2.82 -1.00 -14.85
N LYS A 3 2.64 0.24 -14.44
CA LYS A 3 3.53 0.89 -13.48
C LYS A 3 2.86 0.84 -12.12
N PHE A 4 3.47 0.14 -11.18
CA PHE A 4 3.03 0.13 -9.78
C PHE A 4 3.63 1.33 -9.05
N TYR A 5 2.91 1.87 -8.09
CA TYR A 5 3.30 3.07 -7.35
C TYR A 5 3.33 2.82 -5.86
N PRO A 6 4.14 3.58 -5.10
CA PRO A 6 4.03 3.65 -3.65
C PRO A 6 2.61 3.99 -3.20
N GLU A 7 2.20 3.49 -2.04
CA GLU A 7 0.89 3.81 -1.44
C GLU A 7 0.73 5.33 -1.24
N GLY A 8 -0.46 5.81 -1.50
CA GLY A 8 -0.82 7.22 -1.49
C GLY A 8 -0.71 7.94 -2.84
N CYS A 9 -0.19 7.28 -3.87
CA CYS A 9 -0.11 7.86 -5.21
C CYS A 9 -1.43 7.76 -5.99
N LEU A 10 -2.26 6.74 -5.72
CA LEU A 10 -3.52 6.50 -6.44
C LEU A 10 -4.74 7.14 -5.77
N ILE A 11 -4.71 7.34 -4.46
CA ILE A 11 -5.89 7.69 -3.65
C ILE A 11 -6.67 8.91 -4.17
N ASN A 12 -5.99 9.89 -4.74
CA ASN A 12 -6.60 11.11 -5.25
C ASN A 12 -6.85 11.11 -6.75
N THR A 13 -6.50 10.04 -7.46
CA THR A 13 -6.74 9.96 -8.91
C THR A 13 -8.23 9.86 -9.23
N PRO A 14 -8.70 10.46 -10.34
CA PRO A 14 -10.10 10.35 -10.77
C PRO A 14 -10.53 8.91 -11.01
N GLU A 15 -9.65 8.08 -11.57
CA GLU A 15 -9.88 6.67 -11.86
C GLU A 15 -10.12 5.87 -10.58
N ASN A 16 -9.28 6.06 -9.57
CA ASN A 16 -9.43 5.41 -8.27
C ASN A 16 -10.76 5.80 -7.61
N LYS A 17 -11.06 7.09 -7.58
CA LYS A 17 -12.30 7.61 -7.00
C LYS A 17 -13.55 7.08 -7.71
N ALA A 18 -13.51 6.99 -9.04
CA ALA A 18 -14.61 6.46 -9.84
C ALA A 18 -14.91 4.99 -9.51
N GLN A 19 -13.86 4.18 -9.33
CA GLN A 19 -13.99 2.74 -9.03
C GLN A 19 -14.45 2.44 -7.60
N LEU A 20 -14.33 3.39 -6.67
CA LEU A 20 -14.77 3.25 -5.29
C LEU A 20 -16.20 3.79 -5.04
N ARG A 21 -16.87 4.31 -6.07
CA ARG A 21 -18.11 5.09 -5.92
C ARG A 21 -19.33 4.28 -5.51
N SER A 22 -19.44 3.04 -5.98
CA SER A 22 -20.64 2.23 -5.81
C SER A 22 -20.34 0.74 -5.74
N LEU A 23 -21.33 -0.06 -5.34
CA LEU A 23 -21.25 -1.52 -5.39
C LEU A 23 -20.91 -2.03 -6.80
N GLU A 24 -21.57 -1.48 -7.82
CA GLU A 24 -21.37 -1.86 -9.21
C GLU A 24 -19.90 -1.63 -9.65
N THR A 25 -19.34 -0.47 -9.35
CA THR A 25 -17.94 -0.17 -9.70
C THR A 25 -16.94 -1.01 -8.92
N LEU A 26 -17.25 -1.35 -7.65
CA LEU A 26 -16.41 -2.27 -6.86
C LEU A 26 -16.43 -3.70 -7.41
N LEU A 27 -17.59 -4.18 -7.84
CA LEU A 27 -17.70 -5.50 -8.47
C LEU A 27 -16.94 -5.56 -9.80
N ALA A 28 -17.02 -4.50 -10.60
CA ALA A 28 -16.24 -4.39 -11.83
C ALA A 28 -14.73 -4.34 -11.55
N ALA A 29 -14.30 -3.66 -10.48
CA ALA A 29 -12.91 -3.65 -10.04
C ALA A 29 -12.44 -5.03 -9.57
N ALA A 30 -13.30 -5.80 -8.90
CA ALA A 30 -13.00 -7.18 -8.52
C ALA A 30 -12.75 -8.07 -9.74
N GLU A 31 -13.59 -7.96 -10.77
CA GLU A 31 -13.44 -8.72 -12.01
C GLU A 31 -12.17 -8.34 -12.79
N SER A 32 -11.86 -7.06 -12.87
CA SER A 32 -10.67 -6.55 -13.58
C SER A 32 -9.37 -6.79 -12.83
N GLY A 33 -9.42 -7.06 -11.53
CA GLY A 33 -8.25 -7.16 -10.67
C GLY A 33 -7.56 -5.81 -10.43
N ALA A 34 -8.28 -4.70 -10.55
CA ALA A 34 -7.73 -3.37 -10.36
C ALA A 34 -7.15 -3.18 -8.94
N ILE A 35 -6.00 -2.53 -8.86
CA ILE A 35 -5.42 -2.09 -7.59
C ILE A 35 -5.95 -0.69 -7.29
N LEU A 36 -6.61 -0.57 -6.14
CA LEU A 36 -7.23 0.66 -5.65
C LEU A 36 -6.58 1.11 -4.35
N GLU A 37 -6.80 2.34 -3.97
CA GLU A 37 -6.35 2.90 -2.69
C GLU A 37 -7.48 3.61 -1.96
N ALA A 38 -7.52 3.44 -0.65
CA ALA A 38 -8.36 4.20 0.25
C ALA A 38 -7.68 4.33 1.62
N ARG A 39 -8.26 5.13 2.50
CA ARG A 39 -7.72 5.36 3.83
C ARG A 39 -8.13 4.24 4.78
N ALA A 40 -7.17 3.63 5.46
CA ALA A 40 -7.43 2.78 6.61
C ALA A 40 -7.83 3.64 7.81
N ALA A 41 -9.02 3.42 8.35
CA ALA A 41 -9.55 4.20 9.47
C ALA A 41 -9.22 3.59 10.82
N VAL A 42 -9.31 2.27 10.93
CA VAL A 42 -9.16 1.53 12.19
C VAL A 42 -8.42 0.22 11.94
N CYS A 43 -7.60 -0.18 12.91
CA CYS A 43 -7.11 -1.54 13.05
C CYS A 43 -7.77 -2.17 14.27
N GLY A 44 -8.57 -3.19 14.07
CA GLY A 44 -9.27 -3.89 15.15
C GLY A 44 -8.35 -4.72 16.04
N SER A 45 -8.90 -5.27 17.12
CA SER A 45 -8.16 -6.15 18.05
C SER A 45 -7.65 -7.43 17.39
N SER A 46 -8.32 -7.90 16.33
CA SER A 46 -7.89 -9.02 15.48
C SER A 46 -6.88 -8.64 14.40
N HIS A 47 -6.45 -7.37 14.37
CA HIS A 47 -5.58 -6.77 13.37
C HIS A 47 -6.17 -6.72 11.95
N ASP A 48 -7.47 -6.78 11.83
CA ASP A 48 -8.18 -6.47 10.60
C ASP A 48 -8.20 -4.95 10.38
N LEU A 49 -7.94 -4.50 9.15
CA LEU A 49 -8.02 -3.10 8.79
C LEU A 49 -9.41 -2.77 8.26
N ILE A 50 -10.01 -1.72 8.80
CA ILE A 50 -11.25 -1.14 8.29
C ILE A 50 -10.88 0.04 7.40
N VAL A 51 -11.33 0.02 6.17
CA VAL A 51 -11.03 1.00 5.13
C VAL A 51 -12.28 1.81 4.82
N GLU A 52 -12.15 3.13 4.77
CA GLU A 52 -13.24 4.03 4.40
C GLU A 52 -13.45 4.03 2.89
N LEU A 53 -14.69 3.73 2.48
CA LEU A 53 -15.13 3.82 1.08
C LEU A 53 -16.25 4.85 0.95
N PRO A 54 -16.36 5.59 -0.18
CA PRO A 54 -17.46 6.54 -0.39
C PRO A 54 -18.85 5.91 -0.31
N CYS A 55 -18.98 4.64 -0.69
CA CYS A 55 -20.22 3.88 -0.68
C CYS A 55 -20.44 3.02 0.57
N GLY A 56 -19.48 2.98 1.49
CA GLY A 56 -19.57 2.16 2.69
C GLY A 56 -18.21 1.91 3.33
N ARG A 57 -17.87 0.65 3.59
CA ARG A 57 -16.61 0.26 4.20
C ARG A 57 -16.00 -0.96 3.53
N GLY A 58 -14.69 -1.06 3.59
CA GLY A 58 -13.93 -2.25 3.25
C GLY A 58 -13.29 -2.86 4.49
N ILE A 59 -13.09 -4.17 4.45
CA ILE A 59 -12.40 -4.93 5.49
C ILE A 59 -11.24 -5.67 4.84
N ILE A 60 -10.03 -5.45 5.35
CA ILE A 60 -8.84 -6.21 5.00
C ILE A 60 -8.56 -7.13 6.19
N PRO A 61 -8.85 -8.43 6.09
CA PRO A 61 -8.54 -9.39 7.15
C PRO A 61 -7.04 -9.41 7.44
N ARG A 62 -6.66 -9.75 8.68
CA ARG A 62 -5.25 -9.76 9.11
C ARG A 62 -4.33 -10.48 8.10
N ASN A 63 -4.68 -11.69 7.68
CA ASN A 63 -3.87 -12.48 6.75
C ASN A 63 -3.80 -11.87 5.33
N GLU A 64 -4.72 -11.00 4.99
CA GLU A 64 -4.75 -10.25 3.74
C GLU A 64 -4.12 -8.84 3.86
N GLY A 65 -3.61 -8.51 5.03
CA GLY A 65 -3.07 -7.18 5.33
C GLY A 65 -1.72 -6.89 4.69
N ALA A 66 -0.89 -7.90 4.55
CA ALA A 66 0.41 -7.80 3.87
C ALA A 66 0.96 -9.18 3.54
N VAL A 67 1.86 -9.23 2.56
CA VAL A 67 2.72 -10.40 2.33
C VAL A 67 3.57 -10.63 3.57
N GLY A 68 3.69 -11.88 4.00
CA GLY A 68 4.52 -12.28 5.13
C GLY A 68 3.85 -12.23 6.52
N ILE A 69 2.59 -11.79 6.63
CA ILE A 69 1.86 -11.86 7.90
C ILE A 69 1.60 -13.32 8.29
N GLU A 70 1.21 -14.15 7.33
CA GLU A 70 0.81 -15.54 7.58
C GLU A 70 1.99 -16.40 8.06
N ASP A 71 3.18 -16.21 7.49
CA ASP A 71 4.39 -16.95 7.86
C ASP A 71 5.23 -16.26 8.95
N GLY A 72 4.79 -15.10 9.41
CA GLY A 72 5.47 -14.32 10.47
C GLY A 72 6.68 -13.51 10.03
N SER A 73 7.00 -13.46 8.71
CA SER A 73 8.09 -12.62 8.19
C SER A 73 7.75 -11.13 8.25
N THR A 74 6.47 -10.78 8.25
CA THR A 74 5.95 -9.44 8.51
C THR A 74 5.19 -9.44 9.83
N ARG A 75 5.50 -8.50 10.72
CA ARG A 75 4.85 -8.38 12.03
C ARG A 75 3.56 -7.57 11.96
N ASP A 76 2.64 -7.84 12.88
CA ASP A 76 1.33 -7.15 13.00
C ASP A 76 1.46 -5.63 13.16
N ILE A 77 2.57 -5.13 13.72
CA ILE A 77 2.84 -3.69 13.81
C ILE A 77 2.82 -3.01 12.44
N ALA A 78 3.17 -3.72 11.38
CA ALA A 78 3.11 -3.21 10.01
C ALA A 78 1.68 -2.89 9.56
N LEU A 79 0.67 -3.57 10.12
CA LEU A 79 -0.74 -3.29 9.89
C LEU A 79 -1.22 -2.11 10.75
N ILE A 80 -0.88 -2.11 12.03
CA ILE A 80 -1.27 -1.07 12.99
C ILE A 80 -0.78 0.30 12.52
N THR A 81 0.42 0.38 11.99
CA THR A 81 1.00 1.64 11.48
C THR A 81 0.31 2.20 10.23
N LYS A 82 -0.60 1.43 9.61
CA LYS A 82 -1.37 1.89 8.43
C LYS A 82 -2.62 2.68 8.79
N VAL A 83 -3.03 2.71 10.04
CA VAL A 83 -4.18 3.53 10.48
C VAL A 83 -3.96 4.99 10.12
N ASN A 84 -5.00 5.62 9.56
CA ASN A 84 -5.00 6.99 9.01
C ASN A 84 -4.08 7.21 7.79
N LYS A 85 -3.65 6.14 7.15
CA LYS A 85 -2.83 6.22 5.93
C LYS A 85 -3.53 5.57 4.75
N PRO A 86 -3.19 5.97 3.51
CA PRO A 86 -3.60 5.24 2.32
C PRO A 86 -3.05 3.81 2.33
N VAL A 87 -3.91 2.87 1.94
CA VAL A 87 -3.53 1.48 1.72
C VAL A 87 -4.01 1.04 0.35
N CYS A 88 -3.18 0.31 -0.37
CA CYS A 88 -3.57 -0.31 -1.63
C CYS A 88 -4.26 -1.64 -1.37
N PHE A 89 -5.15 -2.03 -2.27
CA PHE A 89 -5.86 -3.32 -2.18
C PHE A 89 -6.48 -3.72 -3.50
N LYS A 90 -6.83 -4.99 -3.59
CA LYS A 90 -7.78 -5.52 -4.58
C LYS A 90 -9.10 -5.80 -3.90
N VAL A 91 -10.20 -5.60 -4.62
CA VAL A 91 -11.53 -6.00 -4.18
C VAL A 91 -11.70 -7.49 -4.42
N ILE A 92 -12.02 -8.24 -3.37
CA ILE A 92 -12.28 -9.68 -3.46
C ILE A 92 -13.77 -9.93 -3.68
N LYS A 93 -14.60 -9.31 -2.85
CA LYS A 93 -16.06 -9.32 -2.99
C LYS A 93 -16.66 -8.07 -2.36
N ALA A 94 -17.86 -7.74 -2.76
CA ALA A 94 -18.64 -6.64 -2.20
C ALA A 94 -20.10 -6.97 -2.20
N GLU A 95 -20.83 -6.50 -1.19
CA GLU A 95 -22.28 -6.69 -1.05
C GLU A 95 -22.91 -5.51 -0.31
N MET A 96 -24.23 -5.39 -0.43
CA MET A 96 -25.00 -4.44 0.38
C MET A 96 -25.37 -5.09 1.72
N ARG A 97 -25.12 -4.37 2.81
CA ARG A 97 -25.59 -4.70 4.16
C ARG A 97 -26.15 -3.47 4.84
N ASP A 98 -27.37 -3.57 5.36
CA ASP A 98 -28.01 -2.48 6.14
C ASP A 98 -27.93 -1.11 5.44
N GLY A 99 -28.13 -1.09 4.12
CA GLY A 99 -28.14 0.13 3.32
C GLY A 99 -26.77 0.71 2.94
N ALA A 100 -25.69 0.02 3.27
CA ALA A 100 -24.32 0.41 2.91
C ALA A 100 -23.54 -0.75 2.28
N VAL A 101 -22.52 -0.43 1.50
CA VAL A 101 -21.63 -1.43 0.91
C VAL A 101 -20.64 -1.93 1.97
N VAL A 102 -20.48 -3.26 2.03
CA VAL A 102 -19.40 -3.92 2.75
C VAL A 102 -18.57 -4.71 1.74
N ALA A 103 -17.31 -4.38 1.62
CA ALA A 103 -16.36 -5.04 0.71
C ALA A 103 -15.30 -5.79 1.50
N GLU A 104 -14.95 -6.98 1.02
CA GLU A 104 -13.76 -7.71 1.45
C GLU A 104 -12.62 -7.37 0.52
N LEU A 105 -11.52 -6.92 1.09
CA LEU A 105 -10.36 -6.40 0.37
C LEU A 105 -9.10 -7.20 0.71
N SER A 106 -8.15 -7.22 -0.20
CA SER A 106 -6.85 -7.85 0.03
C SER A 106 -5.71 -6.91 -0.38
N ARG A 107 -4.95 -6.46 0.60
CA ARG A 107 -3.69 -5.75 0.37
C ARG A 107 -2.60 -6.72 -0.07
N ARG A 108 -2.58 -7.91 0.50
CA ARG A 108 -1.65 -8.98 0.12
C ARG A 108 -1.74 -9.29 -1.38
N ALA A 109 -2.93 -9.42 -1.94
CA ALA A 109 -3.12 -9.70 -3.36
C ALA A 109 -2.53 -8.59 -4.25
N ALA A 110 -2.66 -7.32 -3.85
CA ALA A 110 -2.04 -6.21 -4.56
C ALA A 110 -0.51 -6.26 -4.48
N GLN A 111 0.04 -6.59 -3.32
CA GLN A 111 1.49 -6.74 -3.12
C GLN A 111 2.06 -7.93 -3.91
N GLU A 112 1.39 -9.07 -3.92
CA GLU A 112 1.80 -10.25 -4.69
C GLU A 112 1.86 -9.94 -6.19
N GLU A 113 0.88 -9.25 -6.73
CA GLU A 113 0.91 -8.82 -8.13
C GLU A 113 2.05 -7.84 -8.40
N CYS A 114 2.29 -6.89 -7.48
CA CYS A 114 3.40 -5.96 -7.58
C CYS A 114 4.75 -6.69 -7.59
N ILE A 115 4.93 -7.68 -6.73
CA ILE A 115 6.14 -8.51 -6.70
C ILE A 115 6.31 -9.24 -8.03
N GLU A 116 5.29 -9.95 -8.49
CA GLU A 116 5.36 -10.78 -9.69
C GLU A 116 5.58 -9.97 -10.97
N ARG A 117 4.84 -8.88 -11.13
CA ARG A 117 4.79 -8.14 -12.41
C ARG A 117 5.73 -6.95 -12.47
N TYR A 118 6.24 -6.49 -11.34
CA TYR A 118 7.05 -5.29 -11.26
C TYR A 118 8.39 -5.53 -10.57
N ILE A 119 8.38 -5.85 -9.27
CA ILE A 119 9.62 -5.96 -8.50
C ILE A 119 10.55 -7.03 -9.05
N SER A 120 10.01 -8.22 -9.39
CA SER A 120 10.80 -9.33 -9.95
C SER A 120 11.44 -9.03 -11.31
N ARG A 121 11.01 -7.97 -11.98
CA ARG A 121 11.50 -7.57 -13.31
C ARG A 121 12.48 -6.41 -13.26
N LEU A 122 12.70 -5.81 -12.10
CA LEU A 122 13.65 -4.72 -11.92
C LEU A 122 15.08 -5.20 -12.17
N ARG A 123 15.85 -4.35 -12.81
CA ARG A 123 17.27 -4.57 -13.10
C ARG A 123 18.10 -3.45 -12.54
N THR A 124 19.36 -3.74 -12.26
CA THR A 124 20.31 -2.70 -11.85
C THR A 124 20.36 -1.58 -12.90
N GLY A 125 20.17 -0.35 -12.44
CA GLY A 125 20.10 0.84 -13.30
C GLY A 125 18.68 1.33 -13.61
N ASP A 126 17.64 0.55 -13.26
CA ASP A 126 16.27 1.02 -13.41
C ASP A 126 15.97 2.14 -12.41
N ILE A 127 15.28 3.18 -12.89
CA ILE A 127 14.82 4.29 -12.05
C ILE A 127 13.34 4.07 -11.73
N ILE A 128 13.05 4.01 -10.45
CA ILE A 128 11.69 3.75 -9.94
C ILE A 128 11.27 4.83 -8.95
N PRO A 129 9.98 5.16 -8.89
CA PRO A 129 9.48 6.03 -7.81
C PRO A 129 9.49 5.28 -6.48
N ALA A 130 9.86 5.99 -5.42
CA ALA A 130 9.81 5.48 -4.07
C ALA A 130 9.29 6.56 -3.11
N ARG A 131 8.62 6.14 -2.04
CA ARG A 131 8.18 7.06 -0.97
C ARG A 131 8.92 6.75 0.31
N VAL A 132 9.53 7.75 0.91
CA VAL A 132 10.22 7.61 2.20
C VAL A 132 9.17 7.33 3.29
N THR A 133 9.32 6.20 3.99
CA THR A 133 8.41 5.76 5.03
C THR A 133 8.99 5.92 6.44
N HIS A 134 10.29 5.74 6.59
CA HIS A 134 10.96 5.84 7.87
C HIS A 134 12.46 6.14 7.69
N LEU A 135 13.05 6.87 8.63
CA LEU A 135 14.46 7.24 8.61
C LEU A 135 15.16 6.69 9.86
N GLU A 136 16.28 6.00 9.64
CA GLU A 136 17.19 5.50 10.67
C GLU A 136 18.61 6.00 10.42
N GLN A 137 19.49 5.92 11.40
CA GLN A 137 20.87 6.37 11.23
C GLN A 137 21.62 5.68 10.08
N PHE A 138 21.26 4.45 9.78
CA PHE A 138 21.92 3.65 8.74
C PHE A 138 21.30 3.77 7.35
N GLY A 139 20.15 4.42 7.23
CA GLY A 139 19.48 4.58 5.93
C GLY A 139 18.03 4.99 6.00
N ALA A 140 17.39 5.04 4.83
CA ALA A 140 15.99 5.37 4.66
C ALA A 140 15.19 4.14 4.21
N PHE A 141 14.13 3.82 4.93
CA PHE A 141 13.13 2.87 4.46
C PHE A 141 12.20 3.55 3.48
N VAL A 142 11.92 2.88 2.39
CA VAL A 142 11.09 3.39 1.31
C VAL A 142 10.05 2.36 0.87
N ASP A 143 8.90 2.83 0.45
CA ASP A 143 7.89 2.06 -0.28
C ASP A 143 8.22 2.14 -1.76
N ILE A 144 8.51 1.01 -2.38
CA ILE A 144 8.87 0.91 -3.80
C ILE A 144 7.71 0.46 -4.70
N GLY A 145 6.54 0.29 -4.13
CA GLY A 145 5.31 -0.09 -4.80
C GLY A 145 4.39 -0.90 -3.88
N CYS A 146 3.11 -0.54 -3.84
CA CYS A 146 2.09 -1.23 -3.04
C CYS A 146 2.45 -1.45 -1.56
N GLY A 147 3.21 -0.53 -0.98
CA GLY A 147 3.66 -0.64 0.42
C GLY A 147 4.76 -1.67 0.65
N LEU A 148 5.40 -2.16 -0.40
CA LEU A 148 6.54 -3.09 -0.27
C LEU A 148 7.79 -2.34 0.18
N PRO A 149 8.38 -2.70 1.32
CA PRO A 149 9.50 -1.96 1.88
C PRO A 149 10.82 -2.31 1.18
N SER A 150 11.67 -1.29 1.07
CA SER A 150 13.09 -1.45 0.70
C SER A 150 13.92 -0.49 1.54
N LEU A 151 15.23 -0.64 1.51
CA LEU A 151 16.17 0.19 2.25
C LEU A 151 17.15 0.86 1.28
N ILE A 152 17.32 2.17 1.43
CA ILE A 152 18.42 2.92 0.83
C ILE A 152 19.47 3.12 1.94
N PRO A 153 20.64 2.46 1.86
CA PRO A 153 21.72 2.67 2.83
C PRO A 153 22.22 4.11 2.80
N ILE A 154 22.68 4.63 3.95
CA ILE A 154 23.13 6.02 4.06
C ILE A 154 24.26 6.33 3.07
N ASP A 155 25.14 5.38 2.81
CA ASP A 155 26.27 5.52 1.87
C ASP A 155 25.83 5.71 0.42
N SER A 156 24.61 5.30 0.09
CA SER A 156 24.02 5.39 -1.25
C SER A 156 23.15 6.63 -1.45
N MET A 157 22.94 7.42 -0.39
CA MET A 157 22.02 8.57 -0.43
C MET A 157 22.66 9.86 -0.94
N SER A 158 23.99 9.99 -0.83
CA SER A 158 24.70 11.22 -1.20
C SER A 158 26.15 10.91 -1.54
N VAL A 159 26.70 11.66 -2.50
CA VAL A 159 28.16 11.66 -2.77
C VAL A 159 28.95 12.36 -1.68
N SER A 160 28.32 13.28 -0.94
CA SER A 160 28.87 13.92 0.24
C SER A 160 28.52 13.12 1.48
N ARG A 161 29.46 13.06 2.43
CA ARG A 161 29.19 12.46 3.72
C ARG A 161 28.06 13.20 4.44
N ILE A 162 27.08 12.47 4.90
CA ILE A 162 25.96 12.95 5.72
C ILE A 162 25.96 12.20 7.06
N SER A 163 25.50 12.82 8.12
CA SER A 163 25.45 12.22 9.46
C SER A 163 24.16 11.46 9.71
N HIS A 164 23.08 11.88 9.04
CA HIS A 164 21.77 11.25 9.18
C HIS A 164 20.99 11.37 7.87
N PRO A 165 20.14 10.36 7.51
CA PRO A 165 19.28 10.44 6.33
C PRO A 165 18.36 11.66 6.28
N ALA A 166 17.95 12.21 7.44
CA ALA A 166 17.15 13.44 7.53
C ALA A 166 17.86 14.69 6.95
N ASP A 167 19.17 14.62 6.71
CA ASP A 167 19.90 15.70 6.02
C ASP A 167 19.52 15.78 4.53
N ARG A 168 18.91 14.73 3.97
CA ARG A 168 18.54 14.63 2.55
C ARG A 168 17.08 14.32 2.30
N PHE A 169 16.43 13.52 3.17
CA PHE A 169 15.07 13.04 2.97
C PHE A 169 14.16 13.43 4.12
N THR A 170 12.88 13.55 3.80
CA THR A 170 11.79 13.75 4.76
C THR A 170 10.82 12.58 4.64
N VAL A 171 10.29 12.09 5.77
CA VAL A 171 9.25 11.04 5.77
C VAL A 171 8.03 11.52 4.98
N GLY A 172 7.54 10.67 4.09
CA GLY A 172 6.43 10.97 3.16
C GLY A 172 6.87 11.54 1.82
N GLN A 173 8.13 11.93 1.67
CA GLN A 173 8.68 12.45 0.42
C GLN A 173 8.65 11.37 -0.67
N LEU A 174 8.20 11.76 -1.87
CA LEU A 174 8.33 10.94 -3.07
C LEU A 174 9.69 11.27 -3.73
N ILE A 175 10.45 10.26 -4.03
CA ILE A 175 11.80 10.34 -4.59
C ILE A 175 11.95 9.47 -5.82
#